data_28a4c8ed2866ed9b2c316bec1a73f7ce
#
_entry.id   28a4c8ed2866ed9b2c316bec1a73f7ce
#
_cell.length_a   1.000
_cell.length_b   1.000
_cell.length_c   1.000
_cell.angle_alpha   90.00
_cell.angle_beta   90.00
_cell.angle_gamma   90.00
#
_symmetry.space_group_name_H-M   'P 1'
#
loop_
_entity.id
_entity.type
_entity.pdbx_description
1 polymer ?
#
loop_
_entity_poly.entity_id
_entity_poly.type
_entity_poly.pdbx_seq_one_letter_code
_entity_poly.pdbx_strand_id
1 'polypeptide(L)'
;MVDREVRFGGRTGGADLSSALTAMREHVGELQLPQIAHGRRAIILFEGPQGSAKKYALRQLAAAFDPCHFVVHSTGYDRREASEGHWLARFWRQLPSAGNTAIFFRSWYRRALDDRVLGRTPEESIPRVFDEINEFEAQQRDYGTLLVKLFFDVSSDVQEQRLARRRASPWRSGTPGEFIRADDPPYQRALEELRANTDTRWSPWRTIDADDEQQAALAALEAIAEAWGKAMPSEPPQLVAHSG
;
A
#
# COMPACT_ATOMS: atom_id res chain seq x y z
N MET A 1 -26.56 2.07 0.70
CA MET A 1 -26.32 0.71 0.16
C MET A 1 -24.80 0.55 0.19
N VAL A 2 -24.32 -0.03 1.29
CA VAL A 2 -22.88 -0.17 1.58
C VAL A 2 -22.33 -1.23 0.63
N ASP A 3 -21.50 -0.81 -0.31
CA ASP A 3 -20.82 -1.69 -1.26
C ASP A 3 -19.88 -2.63 -0.50
N ARG A 4 -19.92 -3.89 -0.90
CA ARG A 4 -19.17 -4.99 -0.30
C ARG A 4 -17.68 -4.68 -0.28
N GLU A 5 -17.11 -4.66 0.93
CA GLU A 5 -15.67 -4.76 1.14
C GLU A 5 -15.13 -5.94 0.31
N VAL A 6 -14.29 -5.65 -0.68
CA VAL A 6 -13.67 -6.70 -1.51
C VAL A 6 -12.52 -7.30 -0.72
N ARG A 7 -12.74 -8.48 -0.14
CA ARG A 7 -11.71 -9.26 0.55
C ARG A 7 -11.03 -10.20 -0.44
N PHE A 8 -9.72 -10.12 -0.51
CA PHE A 8 -8.86 -11.03 -1.27
C PHE A 8 -8.24 -12.07 -0.33
N GLY A 9 -8.28 -13.33 -0.71
CA GLY A 9 -7.68 -14.46 0.02
C GLY A 9 -8.61 -15.66 0.11
N GLY A 10 -8.31 -16.72 -0.65
CA GLY A 10 -8.91 -18.05 -0.57
C GLY A 10 -7.85 -19.06 -0.10
N ARG A 11 -8.24 -20.11 0.66
CA ARG A 11 -7.31 -21.16 1.12
C ARG A 11 -6.90 -22.07 -0.05
N THR A 12 -5.65 -21.93 -0.50
CA THR A 12 -4.99 -22.84 -1.45
C THR A 12 -3.99 -23.73 -0.71
N GLY A 13 -3.77 -24.96 -1.13
CA GLY A 13 -2.79 -25.90 -0.50
C GLY A 13 -1.34 -25.45 -0.76
N GLY A 14 -0.41 -25.76 0.16
CA GLY A 14 0.94 -25.16 0.20
C GLY A 14 1.84 -25.34 -1.04
N ALA A 15 1.82 -26.47 -1.75
CA ALA A 15 2.63 -26.67 -2.97
C ALA A 15 2.01 -25.90 -4.16
N ASP A 16 0.69 -25.82 -4.22
CA ASP A 16 -0.08 -25.08 -5.21
C ASP A 16 0.10 -23.57 -5.01
N LEU A 17 0.16 -23.11 -3.77
CA LEU A 17 0.34 -21.70 -3.41
C LEU A 17 1.69 -21.10 -3.88
N SER A 18 2.79 -21.87 -3.77
CA SER A 18 4.10 -21.41 -4.26
C SER A 18 4.12 -21.26 -5.77
N SER A 19 3.49 -22.16 -6.50
CA SER A 19 3.36 -22.10 -7.96
C SER A 19 2.46 -20.95 -8.38
N ALA A 20 1.33 -20.76 -7.70
CA ALA A 20 0.42 -19.64 -7.93
C ALA A 20 1.09 -18.29 -7.69
N LEU A 21 1.87 -18.16 -6.62
CA LEU A 21 2.62 -16.94 -6.31
C LEU A 21 3.70 -16.66 -7.38
N THR A 22 4.35 -17.69 -7.92
CA THR A 22 5.32 -17.54 -8.99
C THR A 22 4.66 -17.07 -10.28
N ALA A 23 3.59 -17.73 -10.71
CA ALA A 23 2.82 -17.33 -11.89
C ALA A 23 2.25 -15.90 -11.76
N MET A 24 1.77 -15.54 -10.56
CA MET A 24 1.25 -14.19 -10.33
C MET A 24 2.35 -13.12 -10.38
N ARG A 25 3.58 -13.42 -9.93
CA ARG A 25 4.71 -12.50 -10.09
C ARG A 25 5.06 -12.27 -11.56
N GLU A 26 5.10 -13.33 -12.37
CA GLU A 26 5.33 -13.22 -13.81
C GLU A 26 4.25 -12.35 -14.45
N HIS A 27 2.99 -12.63 -14.16
CA HIS A 27 1.86 -11.87 -14.68
C HIS A 27 1.90 -10.38 -14.29
N VAL A 28 2.20 -10.06 -13.02
CA VAL A 28 2.32 -8.66 -12.56
C VAL A 28 3.49 -7.94 -13.23
N GLY A 29 4.60 -8.65 -13.48
CA GLY A 29 5.74 -8.12 -14.25
C GLY A 29 5.36 -7.79 -15.69
N GLU A 30 4.60 -8.65 -16.36
CA GLU A 30 4.08 -8.41 -17.71
C GLU A 30 3.13 -7.19 -17.75
N LEU A 31 2.27 -7.03 -16.75
CA LEU A 31 1.37 -5.88 -16.64
C LEU A 31 2.09 -4.54 -16.42
N GLN A 32 3.33 -4.55 -15.94
CA GLN A 32 4.13 -3.34 -15.83
C GLN A 32 4.63 -2.82 -17.18
N LEU A 33 4.80 -3.67 -18.19
CA LEU A 33 5.30 -3.27 -19.50
C LEU A 33 4.44 -2.20 -20.19
N PRO A 34 3.11 -2.34 -20.28
CA PRO A 34 2.24 -1.27 -20.79
C PRO A 34 2.35 0.03 -20.00
N GLN A 35 2.47 -0.06 -18.66
CA GLN A 35 2.66 1.12 -17.83
C GLN A 35 3.92 1.90 -18.24
N ILE A 36 5.05 1.21 -18.40
CA ILE A 36 6.34 1.79 -18.79
C ILE A 36 6.23 2.39 -20.19
N ALA A 37 5.76 1.59 -21.16
CA ALA A 37 5.70 1.97 -22.56
C ALA A 37 4.81 3.20 -22.81
N HIS A 38 3.70 3.32 -22.07
CA HIS A 38 2.79 4.47 -22.18
C HIS A 38 3.11 5.61 -21.21
N GLY A 39 4.20 5.53 -20.46
CA GLY A 39 4.56 6.56 -19.49
C GLY A 39 3.54 6.77 -18.37
N ARG A 40 2.73 5.73 -18.04
CA ARG A 40 1.72 5.83 -16.99
C ARG A 40 2.38 5.80 -15.61
N ARG A 41 1.80 6.54 -14.67
CA ARG A 41 2.26 6.59 -13.28
C ARG A 41 1.40 5.69 -12.41
N ALA A 42 2.00 5.10 -11.38
CA ALA A 42 1.26 4.33 -10.40
C ALA A 42 1.77 4.58 -8.97
N ILE A 43 0.87 4.50 -8.02
CA ILE A 43 1.14 4.56 -6.59
C ILE A 43 0.51 3.33 -5.95
N ILE A 44 1.27 2.60 -5.13
CA ILE A 44 0.77 1.47 -4.35
C ILE A 44 1.01 1.74 -2.87
N LEU A 45 -0.05 1.66 -2.09
CA LEU A 45 0.02 1.85 -0.64
C LEU A 45 -0.06 0.50 0.08
N PHE A 46 0.89 0.25 0.98
CA PHE A 46 0.94 -0.90 1.86
C PHE A 46 0.65 -0.44 3.29
N GLU A 47 -0.61 -0.51 3.71
CA GLU A 47 -1.07 -0.11 5.03
C GLU A 47 -1.45 -1.29 5.92
N GLY A 48 -1.56 -1.06 7.21
CA GLY A 48 -1.88 -2.05 8.23
C GLY A 48 -0.88 -2.08 9.38
N PRO A 49 -1.18 -2.78 10.49
CA PRO A 49 -0.39 -2.77 11.71
C PRO A 49 0.98 -3.45 11.53
N GLN A 50 1.87 -3.29 12.49
CA GLN A 50 3.14 -4.03 12.50
C GLN A 50 2.83 -5.54 12.60
N GLY A 51 3.63 -6.37 11.92
CA GLY A 51 3.41 -7.83 11.91
C GLY A 51 2.41 -8.33 10.87
N SER A 52 1.77 -7.47 10.09
CA SER A 52 0.73 -7.83 9.11
C SER A 52 1.28 -8.30 7.75
N ALA A 53 2.35 -9.05 7.67
CA ALA A 53 2.91 -9.63 6.44
C ALA A 53 3.27 -8.64 5.29
N LYS A 54 2.99 -7.34 5.39
CA LYS A 54 3.26 -6.32 4.36
C LYS A 54 4.66 -6.43 3.73
N LYS A 55 5.68 -6.68 4.57
CA LYS A 55 7.06 -6.75 4.09
C LYS A 55 7.30 -8.00 3.23
N TYR A 56 6.61 -9.10 3.52
CA TYR A 56 6.68 -10.29 2.70
C TYR A 56 6.04 -10.05 1.33
N ALA A 57 4.82 -9.51 1.30
CA ALA A 57 4.12 -9.15 0.06
C ALA A 57 4.91 -8.12 -0.77
N LEU A 58 5.47 -7.09 -0.14
CA LEU A 58 6.32 -6.10 -0.81
C LEU A 58 7.55 -6.75 -1.49
N ARG A 59 8.16 -7.75 -0.86
CA ARG A 59 9.29 -8.47 -1.48
C ARG A 59 8.86 -9.26 -2.71
N GLN A 60 7.66 -9.86 -2.69
CA GLN A 60 7.14 -10.57 -3.86
C GLN A 60 6.85 -9.61 -5.02
N LEU A 61 6.28 -8.44 -4.73
CA LEU A 61 6.07 -7.40 -5.72
C LEU A 61 7.39 -6.85 -6.29
N ALA A 62 8.37 -6.58 -5.41
CA ALA A 62 9.69 -6.10 -5.83
C ALA A 62 10.48 -7.12 -6.67
N ALA A 63 10.18 -8.42 -6.51
CA ALA A 63 10.76 -9.47 -7.35
C ALA A 63 10.03 -9.62 -8.69
N ALA A 64 8.85 -9.04 -8.85
CA ALA A 64 8.06 -9.06 -10.07
C ALA A 64 8.35 -7.85 -10.98
N PHE A 65 8.51 -6.68 -10.39
CA PHE A 65 8.69 -5.41 -11.11
C PHE A 65 10.13 -5.19 -11.59
N ASP A 66 10.27 -4.52 -12.72
CA ASP A 66 11.57 -4.00 -13.20
C ASP A 66 12.11 -2.98 -12.19
N PRO A 67 13.31 -3.24 -11.61
CA PRO A 67 13.89 -2.39 -10.57
C PRO A 67 14.22 -0.97 -11.04
N CYS A 68 14.34 -0.73 -12.35
CA CYS A 68 14.56 0.60 -12.91
C CYS A 68 13.28 1.46 -12.93
N HIS A 69 12.11 0.86 -12.70
CA HIS A 69 10.81 1.49 -12.87
C HIS A 69 9.95 1.54 -11.60
N PHE A 70 10.53 1.33 -10.43
CA PHE A 70 9.84 1.58 -9.17
C PHE A 70 10.77 2.08 -8.06
N VAL A 71 10.19 2.77 -7.09
CA VAL A 71 10.87 3.20 -5.86
C VAL A 71 10.01 2.84 -4.65
N VAL A 72 10.64 2.30 -3.60
CA VAL A 72 9.97 2.03 -2.33
C VAL A 72 10.28 3.13 -1.32
N HIS A 73 9.25 3.80 -0.85
CA HIS A 73 9.32 4.79 0.22
C HIS A 73 8.84 4.15 1.53
N SER A 74 9.70 4.10 2.53
CA SER A 74 9.33 3.63 3.86
C SER A 74 9.16 4.82 4.80
N THR A 75 7.92 5.11 5.18
CA THR A 75 7.59 6.28 5.98
C THR A 75 7.65 5.95 7.46
N GLY A 76 8.64 6.52 8.16
CA GLY A 76 8.73 6.54 9.61
C GLY A 76 8.12 7.82 10.20
N TYR A 77 8.01 7.88 11.54
CA TYR A 77 7.75 9.13 12.23
C TYR A 77 9.06 9.93 12.30
N ASP A 78 9.08 11.12 11.69
CA ASP A 78 10.18 12.06 11.80
C ASP A 78 9.69 13.35 12.48
N ARG A 79 10.27 13.65 13.65
CA ARG A 79 9.96 14.89 14.39
C ARG A 79 10.41 16.15 13.65
N ARG A 80 11.47 16.05 12.83
CA ARG A 80 12.01 17.20 12.10
C ARG A 80 11.11 17.61 10.94
N GLU A 81 10.59 16.62 10.20
CA GLU A 81 9.67 16.88 9.11
C GLU A 81 8.32 17.46 9.58
N ALA A 82 7.90 17.16 10.80
CA ALA A 82 6.67 17.71 11.38
C ALA A 82 6.75 19.21 11.67
N SER A 83 7.96 19.82 11.69
CA SER A 83 8.19 21.23 11.99
C SER A 83 8.48 22.10 10.76
N GLU A 84 8.74 21.53 9.59
CA GLU A 84 9.24 22.23 8.41
C GLU A 84 8.23 22.23 7.23
N GLY A 85 7.02 22.75 7.43
CA GLY A 85 6.04 22.91 6.36
C GLY A 85 4.84 21.97 6.44
N HIS A 86 4.09 21.88 5.34
CA HIS A 86 2.89 21.06 5.27
C HIS A 86 3.26 19.57 5.30
N TRP A 87 2.57 18.80 6.12
CA TRP A 87 2.87 17.38 6.37
C TRP A 87 2.81 16.48 5.10
N LEU A 88 2.05 16.88 4.08
CA LEU A 88 2.00 16.19 2.78
C LEU A 88 3.19 16.54 1.86
N ALA A 89 3.97 17.59 2.17
CA ALA A 89 5.03 18.07 1.28
C ALA A 89 6.08 17.00 0.96
N ARG A 90 6.39 16.12 1.91
CA ARG A 90 7.31 15.00 1.68
C ARG A 90 6.79 14.01 0.66
N PHE A 91 5.47 13.74 0.66
CA PHE A 91 4.85 12.81 -0.29
C PHE A 91 4.78 13.40 -1.70
N TRP A 92 4.58 14.72 -1.82
CA TRP A 92 4.69 15.41 -3.11
C TRP A 92 6.05 15.21 -3.77
N ARG A 93 7.14 15.20 -3.00
CA ARG A 93 8.50 14.98 -3.51
C ARG A 93 8.78 13.52 -3.88
N GLN A 94 7.93 12.60 -3.46
CA GLN A 94 8.05 11.15 -3.65
C GLN A 94 7.11 10.61 -4.72
N LEU A 95 6.39 11.48 -5.41
CA LEU A 95 5.49 11.07 -6.49
C LEU A 95 6.29 10.50 -7.67
N PRO A 96 5.73 9.47 -8.37
CA PRO A 96 6.44 8.81 -9.45
C PRO A 96 6.52 9.70 -10.70
N SER A 97 7.62 9.64 -11.43
CA SER A 97 7.73 10.16 -12.77
C SER A 97 7.01 9.26 -13.79
N ALA A 98 6.91 9.70 -15.05
CA ALA A 98 6.28 8.95 -16.13
C ALA A 98 6.90 7.56 -16.28
N GLY A 99 6.07 6.53 -16.42
CA GLY A 99 6.47 5.12 -16.54
C GLY A 99 6.92 4.46 -15.23
N ASN A 100 6.85 5.17 -14.09
CA ASN A 100 7.35 4.67 -12.82
C ASN A 100 6.23 4.43 -11.78
N THR A 101 6.55 3.58 -10.81
CA THR A 101 5.70 3.26 -9.66
C THR A 101 6.35 3.73 -8.36
N ALA A 102 5.62 4.48 -7.55
CA ALA A 102 5.98 4.75 -6.16
C ALA A 102 5.24 3.78 -5.24
N ILE A 103 5.97 3.02 -4.43
CA ILE A 103 5.43 2.08 -3.46
C ILE A 103 5.65 2.66 -2.06
N PHE A 104 4.56 2.95 -1.35
CA PHE A 104 4.65 3.45 0.01
C PHE A 104 4.44 2.32 1.02
N PHE A 105 5.50 1.98 1.74
CA PHE A 105 5.44 1.12 2.91
C PHE A 105 5.12 1.99 4.13
N ARG A 106 3.84 2.14 4.45
CA ARG A 106 3.20 3.22 5.19
C ARG A 106 3.24 4.55 4.42
N SER A 107 2.12 5.22 4.37
CA SER A 107 1.95 6.43 3.58
C SER A 107 1.47 7.61 4.44
N TRP A 108 0.80 8.54 3.82
CA TRP A 108 0.09 9.66 4.44
C TRP A 108 -1.03 9.22 5.39
N TYR A 109 -1.58 8.01 5.20
CA TYR A 109 -2.61 7.46 6.07
C TYR A 109 -2.17 7.23 7.51
N ARG A 110 -0.86 7.11 7.73
CA ARG A 110 -0.28 7.02 9.07
C ARG A 110 -0.74 8.16 9.99
N ARG A 111 -0.93 9.38 9.45
CA ARG A 111 -1.36 10.55 10.22
C ARG A 111 -2.76 10.37 10.81
N ALA A 112 -3.67 9.77 10.05
CA ALA A 112 -5.03 9.50 10.47
C ALA A 112 -5.20 8.19 11.26
N LEU A 113 -4.19 7.32 11.26
CA LEU A 113 -4.24 6.00 11.89
C LEU A 113 -3.21 5.87 13.02
N ASP A 114 -1.96 5.48 12.71
CA ASP A 114 -0.95 5.21 13.74
C ASP A 114 -0.65 6.46 14.61
N ASP A 115 -0.43 7.61 13.99
CA ASP A 115 -0.07 8.84 14.71
C ASP A 115 -1.25 9.42 15.49
N ARG A 116 -2.49 9.22 15.04
CA ARG A 116 -3.71 9.54 15.79
C ARG A 116 -3.79 8.69 17.08
N VAL A 117 -3.70 7.37 16.95
CA VAL A 117 -3.79 6.44 18.10
C VAL A 117 -2.68 6.67 19.12
N LEU A 118 -1.51 7.10 18.65
CA LEU A 118 -0.36 7.43 19.51
C LEU A 118 -0.41 8.88 20.06
N GLY A 119 -1.52 9.60 19.87
CA GLY A 119 -1.69 10.97 20.35
C GLY A 119 -0.77 12.01 19.71
N ARG A 120 -0.22 11.73 18.52
CA ARG A 120 0.67 12.63 17.78
C ARG A 120 -0.08 13.55 16.82
N THR A 121 -1.29 13.14 16.41
CA THR A 121 -2.22 13.93 15.62
C THR A 121 -3.38 14.33 16.53
N PRO A 122 -3.65 15.64 16.72
CA PRO A 122 -4.76 16.11 17.51
C PRO A 122 -6.10 15.63 16.94
N GLU A 123 -7.01 15.17 17.78
CA GLU A 123 -8.29 14.60 17.37
C GLU A 123 -9.15 15.61 16.58
N GLU A 124 -9.14 16.87 17.00
CA GLU A 124 -9.84 17.96 16.33
C GLU A 124 -9.35 18.23 14.91
N SER A 125 -8.14 17.78 14.55
CA SER A 125 -7.58 17.96 13.21
C SER A 125 -7.96 16.83 12.24
N ILE A 126 -8.49 15.70 12.73
CA ILE A 126 -8.74 14.51 11.92
C ILE A 126 -9.68 14.75 10.73
N PRO A 127 -10.81 15.47 10.86
CA PRO A 127 -11.65 15.77 9.71
C PRO A 127 -10.87 16.49 8.60
N ARG A 128 -10.04 17.47 8.95
CA ARG A 128 -9.19 18.17 7.99
C ARG A 128 -8.13 17.28 7.37
N VAL A 129 -7.57 16.34 8.13
CA VAL A 129 -6.61 15.35 7.61
C VAL A 129 -7.26 14.47 6.52
N PHE A 130 -8.52 14.05 6.70
CA PHE A 130 -9.23 13.29 5.67
C PHE A 130 -9.50 14.11 4.40
N ASP A 131 -9.90 15.38 4.56
CA ASP A 131 -10.09 16.26 3.42
C ASP A 131 -8.80 16.44 2.62
N GLU A 132 -7.68 16.70 3.31
CA GLU A 132 -6.36 16.88 2.69
C GLU A 132 -5.87 15.60 1.98
N ILE A 133 -6.12 14.41 2.55
CA ILE A 133 -5.83 13.13 1.91
C ILE A 133 -6.65 12.98 0.63
N ASN A 134 -7.96 13.20 0.70
CA ASN A 134 -8.85 13.06 -0.44
C ASN A 134 -8.50 14.05 -1.57
N GLU A 135 -8.18 15.30 -1.24
CA GLU A 135 -7.72 16.29 -2.20
C GLU A 135 -6.39 15.88 -2.85
N PHE A 136 -5.43 15.42 -2.05
CA PHE A 136 -4.13 14.96 -2.55
C PHE A 136 -4.28 13.78 -3.51
N GLU A 137 -5.06 12.77 -3.13
CA GLU A 137 -5.32 11.60 -3.98
C GLU A 137 -6.12 11.96 -5.24
N ALA A 138 -7.10 12.85 -5.13
CA ALA A 138 -7.87 13.32 -6.29
C ALA A 138 -6.97 14.03 -7.32
N GLN A 139 -6.03 14.85 -6.87
CA GLN A 139 -5.06 15.50 -7.76
C GLN A 139 -4.18 14.47 -8.47
N GLN A 140 -3.75 13.39 -7.80
CA GLN A 140 -3.00 12.32 -8.45
C GLN A 140 -3.83 11.60 -9.51
N ARG A 141 -5.09 11.27 -9.20
CA ARG A 141 -6.03 10.69 -10.17
C ARG A 141 -6.20 11.59 -11.39
N ASP A 142 -6.47 12.88 -11.17
CA ASP A 142 -6.71 13.85 -12.25
C ASP A 142 -5.47 14.05 -13.13
N TYR A 143 -4.29 13.80 -12.56
CA TYR A 143 -3.02 13.76 -13.29
C TYR A 143 -2.75 12.40 -13.97
N GLY A 144 -3.72 11.46 -13.96
CA GLY A 144 -3.64 10.16 -14.62
C GLY A 144 -2.81 9.12 -13.88
N THR A 145 -2.57 9.30 -12.59
CA THR A 145 -1.85 8.33 -11.76
C THR A 145 -2.80 7.24 -11.25
N LEU A 146 -2.48 5.97 -11.49
CA LEU A 146 -3.17 4.84 -10.86
C LEU A 146 -2.81 4.80 -9.38
N LEU A 147 -3.81 4.75 -8.51
CA LEU A 147 -3.63 4.59 -7.07
C LEU A 147 -4.27 3.29 -6.59
N VAL A 148 -3.48 2.44 -5.93
CA VAL A 148 -3.92 1.17 -5.34
C VAL A 148 -3.69 1.21 -3.84
N LYS A 149 -4.75 1.03 -3.05
CA LYS A 149 -4.72 1.05 -1.58
C LYS A 149 -4.90 -0.37 -1.03
N LEU A 150 -3.86 -0.93 -0.40
CA LEU A 150 -3.87 -2.25 0.22
C LEU A 150 -3.81 -2.10 1.73
N PHE A 151 -4.77 -2.68 2.43
CA PHE A 151 -4.77 -2.77 3.87
C PHE A 151 -4.60 -4.24 4.29
N PHE A 152 -3.50 -4.54 4.97
CA PHE A 152 -3.17 -5.87 5.46
C PHE A 152 -3.75 -6.06 6.86
N ASP A 153 -4.85 -6.76 6.93
CA ASP A 153 -5.55 -7.09 8.16
C ASP A 153 -4.96 -8.37 8.76
N VAL A 154 -4.59 -8.33 10.03
CA VAL A 154 -3.96 -9.44 10.74
C VAL A 154 -4.64 -9.63 12.09
N SER A 155 -4.86 -10.88 12.49
CA SER A 155 -5.34 -11.19 13.83
C SER A 155 -4.29 -10.85 14.90
N SER A 156 -4.75 -10.45 16.08
CA SER A 156 -3.86 -10.08 17.19
C SER A 156 -2.92 -11.20 17.61
N ASP A 157 -3.40 -12.44 17.56
CA ASP A 157 -2.61 -13.62 17.93
C ASP A 157 -1.44 -13.83 16.96
N VAL A 158 -1.69 -13.77 15.66
CA VAL A 158 -0.66 -13.89 14.63
C VAL A 158 0.29 -12.70 14.67
N GLN A 159 -0.23 -11.51 14.88
CA GLN A 159 0.55 -10.30 15.05
C GLN A 159 1.55 -10.45 16.21
N GLU A 160 1.08 -10.88 17.37
CA GLU A 160 1.91 -11.05 18.58
C GLU A 160 3.01 -12.11 18.36
N GLN A 161 2.66 -13.27 17.79
CA GLN A 161 3.62 -14.32 17.44
C GLN A 161 4.73 -13.80 16.51
N ARG A 162 4.38 -13.06 15.46
CA ARG A 162 5.35 -12.49 14.51
C ARG A 162 6.25 -11.46 15.15
N LEU A 163 5.71 -10.63 16.05
CA LEU A 163 6.48 -9.64 16.78
C LEU A 163 7.41 -10.27 17.82
N ALA A 164 6.98 -11.33 18.51
CA ALA A 164 7.82 -12.10 19.40
C ALA A 164 9.04 -12.70 18.67
N ARG A 165 8.81 -13.33 17.51
CA ARG A 165 9.89 -13.85 16.64
C ARG A 165 10.85 -12.73 16.21
N ARG A 166 10.31 -11.54 15.88
CA ARG A 166 11.14 -10.40 15.50
C ARG A 166 12.01 -9.91 16.64
N ARG A 167 11.47 -9.81 17.88
CA ARG A 167 12.21 -9.41 19.08
C ARG A 167 13.32 -10.38 19.44
N ALA A 168 13.14 -11.67 19.19
CA ALA A 168 14.13 -12.70 19.44
C ALA A 168 15.35 -12.61 18.49
N SER A 169 15.28 -11.85 17.41
CA SER A 169 16.39 -11.69 16.46
C SER A 169 17.26 -10.50 16.87
N PRO A 170 18.55 -10.69 17.19
CA PRO A 170 19.46 -9.62 17.58
C PRO A 170 19.68 -8.57 16.46
N TRP A 171 19.51 -8.97 15.21
CA TRP A 171 19.64 -8.10 14.04
C TRP A 171 18.37 -7.30 13.71
N ARG A 172 17.26 -7.58 14.41
CA ARG A 172 15.95 -6.93 14.19
C ARG A 172 15.45 -6.21 15.43
N SER A 173 16.24 -6.17 16.49
CA SER A 173 15.97 -5.46 17.73
C SER A 173 16.24 -3.95 17.60
N GLY A 174 15.87 -3.36 16.46
CA GLY A 174 15.77 -1.90 16.37
C GLY A 174 14.83 -1.39 17.47
N THR A 175 15.02 -0.16 17.89
CA THR A 175 14.24 0.53 18.94
C THR A 175 12.81 0.03 18.96
N PRO A 176 12.28 -0.42 20.12
CA PRO A 176 10.87 -0.78 20.21
C PRO A 176 10.07 0.47 19.83
N GLY A 177 9.62 0.51 18.57
CA GLY A 177 8.62 1.50 18.20
C GLY A 177 7.37 1.22 19.02
N GLU A 178 6.64 2.27 19.36
CA GLU A 178 5.33 2.11 19.99
C GLU A 178 4.50 1.14 19.16
N PHE A 179 4.05 0.09 19.81
CA PHE A 179 3.36 -1.01 19.21
C PHE A 179 1.87 -0.82 19.39
N ILE A 180 1.15 -0.83 18.30
CA ILE A 180 -0.32 -0.79 18.31
C ILE A 180 -0.82 -2.21 18.00
N ARG A 181 -1.66 -2.74 18.87
CA ARG A 181 -2.32 -4.02 18.64
C ARG A 181 -3.37 -3.87 17.54
N ALA A 182 -3.53 -4.90 16.73
CA ALA A 182 -4.54 -4.89 15.66
C ALA A 182 -5.97 -4.82 16.22
N ASP A 183 -6.22 -5.43 17.38
CA ASP A 183 -7.53 -5.43 18.07
C ASP A 183 -7.72 -4.28 19.06
N ASP A 184 -6.79 -3.34 19.14
CA ASP A 184 -6.90 -2.19 20.05
C ASP A 184 -8.12 -1.33 19.68
N PRO A 185 -9.07 -1.10 20.60
CA PRO A 185 -10.29 -0.37 20.29
C PRO A 185 -10.08 1.04 19.72
N PRO A 186 -9.11 1.85 20.18
CA PRO A 186 -8.76 3.12 19.52
C PRO A 186 -8.32 2.94 18.08
N TYR A 187 -7.52 1.91 17.79
CA TYR A 187 -7.03 1.63 16.44
C TYR A 187 -8.17 1.20 15.52
N GLN A 188 -9.05 0.32 15.98
CA GLN A 188 -10.21 -0.14 15.22
C GLN A 188 -11.15 1.01 14.85
N ARG A 189 -11.48 1.89 15.83
CA ARG A 189 -12.29 3.09 15.55
C ARG A 189 -11.63 4.01 14.53
N ALA A 190 -10.34 4.27 14.68
CA ALA A 190 -9.60 5.10 13.73
C ALA A 190 -9.58 4.50 12.32
N LEU A 191 -9.47 3.16 12.21
CA LEU A 191 -9.51 2.43 10.95
C LEU A 191 -10.90 2.48 10.28
N GLU A 192 -11.97 2.29 11.05
CA GLU A 192 -13.35 2.41 10.55
C GLU A 192 -13.62 3.80 10.00
N GLU A 193 -13.26 4.86 10.74
CA GLU A 193 -13.41 6.23 10.30
C GLU A 193 -12.54 6.56 9.07
N LEU A 194 -11.30 6.06 9.04
CA LEU A 194 -10.42 6.21 7.89
C LEU A 194 -11.06 5.62 6.64
N ARG A 195 -11.55 4.40 6.71
CA ARG A 195 -12.24 3.75 5.58
C ARG A 195 -13.49 4.51 5.17
N ALA A 196 -14.34 4.87 6.12
CA ALA A 196 -15.57 5.60 5.84
C ALA A 196 -15.34 6.94 5.12
N ASN A 197 -14.23 7.62 5.41
CA ASN A 197 -13.94 8.94 4.85
C ASN A 197 -13.03 8.91 3.62
N THR A 198 -12.33 7.80 3.35
CA THR A 198 -11.33 7.74 2.26
C THR A 198 -11.52 6.58 1.29
N ASP A 199 -12.58 5.79 1.43
CA ASP A 199 -12.92 4.74 0.46
C ASP A 199 -13.61 5.35 -0.74
N THR A 200 -12.88 5.54 -1.83
CA THR A 200 -13.37 6.18 -3.04
C THR A 200 -13.63 5.17 -4.16
N ARG A 201 -14.63 5.41 -5.01
CA ARG A 201 -14.96 4.51 -6.14
C ARG A 201 -13.81 4.34 -7.14
N TRP A 202 -12.95 5.34 -7.27
CA TRP A 202 -11.82 5.32 -8.20
C TRP A 202 -10.53 4.72 -7.61
N SER A 203 -10.44 4.63 -6.30
CA SER A 203 -9.37 3.95 -5.56
C SER A 203 -9.92 3.38 -4.24
N PRO A 204 -10.65 2.26 -4.31
CA PRO A 204 -11.19 1.63 -3.11
C PRO A 204 -10.09 0.96 -2.28
N TRP A 205 -10.32 0.88 -0.98
CA TRP A 205 -9.50 0.06 -0.10
C TRP A 205 -9.69 -1.43 -0.41
N ARG A 206 -8.58 -2.12 -0.58
CA ARG A 206 -8.52 -3.57 -0.77
C ARG A 206 -7.98 -4.21 0.49
N THR A 207 -8.84 -4.91 1.22
CA THR A 207 -8.46 -5.59 2.45
C THR A 207 -7.85 -6.95 2.12
N ILE A 208 -6.65 -7.18 2.62
CA ILE A 208 -5.87 -8.41 2.46
C ILE A 208 -5.86 -9.14 3.79
N ASP A 209 -6.37 -10.37 3.83
CA ASP A 209 -6.18 -11.27 4.97
C ASP A 209 -4.70 -11.59 5.10
N ALA A 210 -4.11 -11.22 6.23
CA ALA A 210 -2.67 -11.25 6.43
C ALA A 210 -2.22 -12.27 7.50
N ASP A 211 -3.07 -13.20 7.88
CA ASP A 211 -2.70 -14.25 8.85
C ASP A 211 -1.74 -15.28 8.25
N ASP A 212 -1.85 -15.57 6.96
CA ASP A 212 -0.82 -16.30 6.23
C ASP A 212 -0.01 -15.39 5.32
N GLU A 213 1.33 -15.40 5.42
CA GLU A 213 2.20 -14.49 4.67
C GLU A 213 2.21 -14.75 3.16
N GLN A 214 2.10 -16.03 2.75
CA GLN A 214 2.12 -16.38 1.33
C GLN A 214 0.78 -16.08 0.68
N GLN A 215 -0.32 -16.41 1.35
CA GLN A 215 -1.66 -16.06 0.88
C GLN A 215 -1.86 -14.55 0.81
N ALA A 216 -1.40 -13.81 1.82
CA ALA A 216 -1.43 -12.36 1.81
C ALA A 216 -0.65 -11.75 0.63
N ALA A 217 0.51 -12.33 0.31
CA ALA A 217 1.29 -11.88 -0.84
C ALA A 217 0.59 -12.17 -2.17
N LEU A 218 0.03 -13.37 -2.33
CA LEU A 218 -0.73 -13.72 -3.53
C LEU A 218 -1.93 -12.77 -3.71
N ALA A 219 -2.74 -12.61 -2.67
CA ALA A 219 -3.90 -11.73 -2.68
C ALA A 219 -3.54 -10.26 -2.98
N ALA A 220 -2.41 -9.78 -2.46
CA ALA A 220 -1.91 -8.44 -2.76
C ALA A 220 -1.50 -8.29 -4.23
N LEU A 221 -0.81 -9.29 -4.80
CA LEU A 221 -0.45 -9.27 -6.22
C LEU A 221 -1.68 -9.38 -7.13
N GLU A 222 -2.66 -10.22 -6.79
CA GLU A 222 -3.94 -10.31 -7.51
C GLU A 222 -4.69 -8.97 -7.52
N ALA A 223 -4.75 -8.30 -6.35
CA ALA A 223 -5.37 -6.98 -6.24
C ALA A 223 -4.66 -5.91 -7.09
N ILE A 224 -3.33 -5.98 -7.16
CA ILE A 224 -2.53 -5.11 -8.01
C ILE A 224 -2.78 -5.46 -9.49
N ALA A 225 -2.72 -6.74 -9.88
CA ALA A 225 -2.95 -7.19 -11.25
C ALA A 225 -4.32 -6.75 -11.78
N GLU A 226 -5.36 -6.89 -10.95
CA GLU A 226 -6.71 -6.42 -11.31
C GLU A 226 -6.75 -4.92 -11.55
N ALA A 227 -6.09 -4.12 -10.70
CA ALA A 227 -6.06 -2.67 -10.85
C ALA A 227 -5.29 -2.24 -12.10
N TRP A 228 -4.15 -2.87 -12.37
CA TRP A 228 -3.35 -2.63 -13.57
C TRP A 228 -4.09 -3.01 -14.84
N GLY A 229 -4.67 -4.21 -14.90
CA GLY A 229 -5.41 -4.68 -16.06
C GLY A 229 -6.61 -3.81 -16.45
N LYS A 230 -7.20 -3.10 -15.47
CA LYS A 230 -8.28 -2.14 -15.72
C LYS A 230 -7.81 -0.76 -16.15
N ALA A 231 -6.60 -0.34 -15.75
CA ALA A 231 -6.13 1.03 -15.91
C ALA A 231 -5.09 1.21 -17.01
N MET A 232 -4.35 0.15 -17.35
CA MET A 232 -3.29 0.24 -18.36
C MET A 232 -3.81 -0.07 -19.75
N PRO A 233 -3.28 0.60 -20.80
CA PRO A 233 -3.61 0.27 -22.19
C PRO A 233 -3.23 -1.18 -22.52
N SER A 234 -4.06 -1.86 -23.31
CA SER A 234 -3.81 -3.23 -23.75
C SER A 234 -2.94 -3.33 -25.02
N GLU A 235 -2.77 -2.22 -25.75
CA GLU A 235 -2.01 -2.18 -26.99
C GLU A 235 -0.72 -1.37 -26.82
N PRO A 236 0.36 -1.70 -27.56
CA PRO A 236 1.57 -0.89 -27.55
C PRO A 236 1.31 0.54 -28.04
N PRO A 237 2.09 1.53 -27.55
CA PRO A 237 1.99 2.90 -28.05
C PRO A 237 2.32 2.94 -29.55
N GLN A 238 1.55 3.72 -30.31
CA GLN A 238 1.85 3.95 -31.71
C GLN A 238 3.18 4.72 -31.83
N LEU A 239 4.12 4.17 -32.57
CA LEU A 239 5.35 4.88 -32.91
C LEU A 239 4.99 6.05 -33.82
N VAL A 240 5.01 7.26 -33.30
CA VAL A 240 4.96 8.46 -34.15
C VAL A 240 6.28 8.49 -34.94
N ALA A 241 6.21 8.16 -36.24
CA ALA A 241 7.33 8.39 -37.12
C ALA A 241 7.63 9.89 -37.11
N HIS A 242 8.72 10.30 -36.48
CA HIS A 242 9.24 11.63 -36.65
C HIS A 242 9.77 11.69 -38.10
N SER A 243 8.95 12.26 -39.00
CA SER A 243 9.42 12.74 -40.28
C SER A 243 10.45 13.84 -39.97
N GLY A 244 11.75 13.50 -40.19
CA GLY A 244 12.90 14.38 -40.08
C GLY A 244 12.85 15.54 -41.07
#